data_2132c9e7e0fb1586c57391ffc1e42709
#
_entry.id   2132c9e7e0fb1586c57391ffc1e42709
#
_cell.length_a   1.000
_cell.length_b   1.000
_cell.length_c   1.000
_cell.angle_alpha   90.00
_cell.angle_beta   90.00
_cell.angle_gamma   90.00
#
_symmetry.space_group_name_H-M   'P 1'
#
loop_
_entity.id
_entity.type
_entity.pdbx_description
1 polymer ?
#
loop_
_entity_poly.entity_id
_entity_poly.type
_entity_poly.pdbx_seq_one_letter_code
_entity_poly.pdbx_strand_id
1 'polypeptide(L)'
;IDYVYQHADYIAVNISSPNTENLRNLSLSDYFSSLIEKVMNKREQLAKGADTRKPIVLKISPDESEENFEKIIVKSMETNVDGLIINNTSINHFKGVKGGISGNYIKNLSEKNLKFARSICDENLTLISSGGLMTKKDIENRLKLSADLIQLYTGFIFRGTDLLKESLEIQ
;
A
#
# COMPACT_ATOMS: atom_id res chain seq x y z
N ILE A 1 12.84 -9.87 -7.33
CA ILE A 1 11.75 -9.90 -8.36
C ILE A 1 11.84 -11.14 -9.24
N ASP A 2 13.01 -11.51 -9.78
CA ASP A 2 13.20 -12.65 -10.69
C ASP A 2 12.55 -13.95 -10.20
N TYR A 3 12.84 -14.33 -8.96
CA TYR A 3 12.36 -15.61 -8.40
C TYR A 3 10.85 -15.66 -8.15
N VAL A 4 10.20 -14.54 -7.92
CA VAL A 4 8.77 -14.49 -7.56
C VAL A 4 7.87 -14.18 -8.75
N TYR A 5 8.42 -13.61 -9.82
CA TYR A 5 7.63 -13.04 -10.91
C TYR A 5 6.65 -14.03 -11.55
N GLN A 6 7.12 -15.24 -11.85
CA GLN A 6 6.28 -16.27 -12.49
C GLN A 6 5.28 -16.94 -11.56
N HIS A 7 5.42 -16.75 -10.22
CA HIS A 7 4.59 -17.37 -9.19
C HIS A 7 3.62 -16.39 -8.52
N ALA A 8 3.63 -15.12 -8.92
CA ALA A 8 2.81 -14.07 -8.34
C ALA A 8 1.74 -13.58 -9.33
N ASP A 9 0.58 -13.19 -8.81
CA ASP A 9 -0.43 -12.47 -9.58
C ASP A 9 -0.14 -10.96 -9.59
N TYR A 10 0.43 -10.44 -8.50
CA TYR A 10 1.02 -9.10 -8.40
C TYR A 10 2.17 -9.11 -7.40
N ILE A 11 3.03 -8.09 -7.41
CA ILE A 11 4.16 -7.96 -6.51
C ILE A 11 4.06 -6.68 -5.70
N ALA A 12 3.99 -6.82 -4.37
CA ALA A 12 4.03 -5.68 -3.47
C ALA A 12 5.47 -5.37 -3.03
N VAL A 13 5.95 -4.20 -3.41
CA VAL A 13 7.24 -3.67 -2.96
C VAL A 13 7.03 -2.88 -1.67
N ASN A 14 7.49 -3.44 -0.56
CA ASN A 14 7.34 -2.81 0.75
C ASN A 14 8.52 -1.86 1.02
N ILE A 15 8.27 -0.56 0.89
CA ILE A 15 9.25 0.51 1.14
C ILE A 15 9.12 1.13 2.55
N SER A 16 8.25 0.60 3.39
CA SER A 16 7.78 1.26 4.61
C SER A 16 7.81 0.38 5.86
N SER A 17 8.57 -0.74 5.85
CA SER A 17 8.63 -1.63 7.00
C SER A 17 9.21 -0.93 8.24
N PRO A 18 8.49 -0.93 9.39
CA PRO A 18 9.00 -0.37 10.63
C PRO A 18 10.10 -1.24 11.27
N ASN A 19 10.20 -2.49 10.83
CA ASN A 19 11.10 -3.49 11.40
C ASN A 19 12.42 -3.62 10.63
N THR A 20 12.58 -2.88 9.53
CA THR A 20 13.78 -2.89 8.71
C THR A 20 14.50 -1.55 8.87
N GLU A 21 15.71 -1.61 9.42
CA GLU A 21 16.52 -0.42 9.66
C GLU A 21 16.77 0.36 8.37
N ASN A 22 16.58 1.67 8.44
CA ASN A 22 16.73 2.62 7.32
C ASN A 22 15.79 2.44 6.11
N LEU A 23 14.86 1.47 6.08
CA LEU A 23 13.98 1.29 4.93
C LEU A 23 13.04 2.49 4.71
N ARG A 24 12.60 3.14 5.80
CA ARG A 24 11.75 4.34 5.74
C ARG A 24 12.50 5.58 5.24
N ASN A 25 13.81 5.64 5.46
CA ASN A 25 14.64 6.73 4.93
C ASN A 25 14.81 6.64 3.41
N LEU A 26 14.47 5.51 2.79
CA LEU A 26 14.51 5.35 1.34
C LEU A 26 13.47 6.21 0.63
N SER A 27 12.29 6.43 1.24
CA SER A 27 11.23 7.26 0.64
C SER A 27 11.61 8.74 0.50
N LEU A 28 12.66 9.17 1.22
CA LEU A 28 13.12 10.57 1.30
C LEU A 28 14.30 10.91 0.36
N SER A 29 14.84 9.95 -0.39
CA SER A 29 16.12 10.12 -1.10
C SER A 29 16.00 9.89 -2.60
N ASP A 30 16.98 10.42 -3.36
CA ASP A 30 17.21 10.09 -4.77
C ASP A 30 17.33 8.58 -5.00
N TYR A 31 17.66 7.83 -3.94
CA TYR A 31 17.71 6.37 -3.94
C TYR A 31 16.32 5.74 -4.17
N PHE A 32 15.24 6.33 -3.63
CA PHE A 32 13.88 5.84 -3.87
C PHE A 32 13.54 5.86 -5.36
N SER A 33 13.78 6.99 -6.03
CA SER A 33 13.54 7.13 -7.47
C SER A 33 14.32 6.08 -8.27
N SER A 34 15.61 5.92 -7.98
CA SER A 34 16.47 4.92 -8.63
C SER A 34 16.01 3.49 -8.35
N LEU A 35 15.55 3.19 -7.13
CA LEU A 35 15.03 1.86 -6.78
C LEU A 35 13.77 1.53 -7.59
N ILE A 36 12.80 2.44 -7.63
CA ILE A 36 11.54 2.21 -8.35
C ILE A 36 11.79 2.06 -9.85
N GLU A 37 12.61 2.92 -10.44
CA GLU A 37 12.99 2.78 -11.85
C GLU A 37 13.64 1.42 -12.16
N LYS A 38 14.54 0.94 -11.30
CA LYS A 38 15.15 -0.39 -11.45
C LYS A 38 14.10 -1.52 -11.33
N VAL A 39 13.18 -1.42 -10.38
CA VAL A 39 12.11 -2.40 -10.21
C VAL A 39 11.21 -2.43 -11.44
N MET A 40 10.80 -1.27 -11.94
CA MET A 40 9.91 -1.18 -13.10
C MET A 40 10.60 -1.64 -14.38
N ASN A 41 11.86 -1.25 -14.62
CA ASN A 41 12.67 -1.73 -15.75
C ASN A 41 12.83 -3.25 -15.69
N LYS A 42 13.07 -3.80 -14.51
CA LYS A 42 13.19 -5.26 -14.34
C LYS A 42 11.87 -5.98 -14.62
N ARG A 43 10.73 -5.41 -14.20
CA ARG A 43 9.41 -5.93 -14.55
C ARG A 43 9.22 -6.01 -16.06
N GLU A 44 9.54 -4.92 -16.80
CA GLU A 44 9.40 -4.91 -18.25
C GLU A 44 10.29 -5.94 -18.95
N GLN A 45 11.49 -6.18 -18.42
CA GLN A 45 12.36 -7.25 -18.94
C GLN A 45 11.74 -8.64 -18.74
N LEU A 46 11.18 -8.91 -17.56
CA LEU A 46 10.57 -10.19 -17.23
C LEU A 46 9.24 -10.41 -17.98
N ALA A 47 8.47 -9.35 -18.21
CA ALA A 47 7.22 -9.42 -18.95
C ALA A 47 7.40 -9.86 -20.41
N LYS A 48 8.55 -9.55 -21.04
CA LYS A 48 8.85 -9.98 -22.42
C LYS A 48 8.93 -11.50 -22.59
N GLY A 49 9.22 -12.23 -21.53
CA GLY A 49 9.32 -13.70 -21.52
C GLY A 49 8.18 -14.39 -20.77
N ALA A 50 7.12 -13.67 -20.40
CA ALA A 50 6.01 -14.19 -19.63
C ALA A 50 4.68 -14.01 -20.38
N ASP A 51 3.69 -14.88 -20.10
CA ASP A 51 2.35 -14.81 -20.70
C ASP A 51 1.58 -13.54 -20.30
N THR A 52 1.88 -13.01 -19.11
CA THR A 52 1.21 -11.82 -18.57
C THR A 52 2.18 -10.89 -17.86
N ARG A 53 1.96 -9.57 -18.03
CA ARG A 53 2.64 -8.52 -17.27
C ARG A 53 2.09 -8.49 -15.86
N LYS A 54 2.95 -8.68 -14.86
CA LYS A 54 2.54 -8.68 -13.44
C LYS A 54 2.51 -7.27 -12.88
N PRO A 55 1.44 -6.85 -12.21
CA PRO A 55 1.37 -5.54 -11.55
C PRO A 55 2.41 -5.40 -10.44
N ILE A 56 2.97 -4.20 -10.31
CA ILE A 56 3.82 -3.79 -9.19
C ILE A 56 3.07 -2.75 -8.37
N VAL A 57 2.92 -3.00 -7.08
CA VAL A 57 2.30 -2.06 -6.15
C VAL A 57 3.30 -1.68 -5.05
N LEU A 58 3.29 -0.43 -4.61
CA LEU A 58 4.13 0.05 -3.51
C LEU A 58 3.34 0.13 -2.22
N LYS A 59 3.91 -0.36 -1.10
CA LYS A 59 3.31 -0.23 0.22
C LYS A 59 3.96 0.90 1.00
N ILE A 60 3.16 1.93 1.32
CA ILE A 60 3.60 3.21 1.89
C ILE A 60 3.39 3.24 3.40
N SER A 61 4.28 3.94 4.13
CA SER A 61 4.12 4.21 5.56
C SER A 61 2.96 5.17 5.81
N PRO A 62 2.14 4.98 6.86
CA PRO A 62 1.16 5.98 7.26
C PRO A 62 1.77 7.23 7.89
N ASP A 63 3.03 7.16 8.30
CA ASP A 63 3.73 8.18 9.09
C ASP A 63 4.53 9.16 8.20
N GLU A 64 4.43 9.06 6.88
CA GLU A 64 5.06 10.02 5.96
C GLU A 64 4.46 11.42 6.15
N SER A 65 5.30 12.46 6.00
CA SER A 65 4.78 13.82 5.87
C SER A 65 3.94 13.95 4.59
N GLU A 66 3.00 14.90 4.54
CA GLU A 66 2.18 15.13 3.35
C GLU A 66 3.05 15.39 2.11
N GLU A 67 4.13 16.16 2.25
CA GLU A 67 5.08 16.45 1.19
C GLU A 67 5.76 15.18 0.64
N ASN A 68 6.21 14.28 1.53
CA ASN A 68 6.85 13.04 1.11
C ASN A 68 5.84 12.06 0.51
N PHE A 69 4.64 12.02 1.08
CA PHE A 69 3.57 11.17 0.58
C PHE A 69 3.19 11.58 -0.86
N GLU A 70 3.08 12.89 -1.12
CA GLU A 70 2.86 13.45 -2.45
C GLU A 70 3.98 13.08 -3.42
N LYS A 71 5.25 13.27 -3.03
CA LYS A 71 6.41 12.89 -3.85
C LYS A 71 6.41 11.40 -4.24
N ILE A 72 6.04 10.53 -3.29
CA ILE A 72 5.93 9.09 -3.56
C ILE A 72 4.83 8.81 -4.60
N ILE A 73 3.67 9.46 -4.47
CA ILE A 73 2.55 9.28 -5.40
C ILE A 73 2.95 9.78 -6.80
N VAL A 74 3.46 11.00 -6.90
CA VAL A 74 3.88 11.61 -8.18
C VAL A 74 4.94 10.74 -8.86
N LYS A 75 5.97 10.30 -8.12
CA LYS A 75 7.00 9.41 -8.68
C LYS A 75 6.46 8.06 -9.10
N SER A 76 5.46 7.53 -8.40
CA SER A 76 4.79 6.28 -8.76
C SER A 76 4.05 6.40 -10.10
N MET A 77 3.36 7.52 -10.33
CA MET A 77 2.71 7.82 -11.63
C MET A 77 3.74 7.98 -12.75
N GLU A 78 4.80 8.78 -12.54
CA GLU A 78 5.88 8.99 -13.52
C GLU A 78 6.57 7.70 -13.96
N THR A 79 6.71 6.74 -13.06
CA THR A 79 7.38 5.46 -13.33
C THR A 79 6.42 4.33 -13.72
N ASN A 80 5.13 4.63 -13.89
CA ASN A 80 4.08 3.66 -14.24
C ASN A 80 4.00 2.47 -13.26
N VAL A 81 4.08 2.76 -11.95
CA VAL A 81 3.71 1.81 -10.90
C VAL A 81 2.21 1.56 -11.00
N ASP A 82 1.78 0.31 -10.86
CA ASP A 82 0.39 -0.08 -11.11
C ASP A 82 -0.55 0.25 -9.94
N GLY A 83 -0.02 0.43 -8.73
CA GLY A 83 -0.86 0.79 -7.58
C GLY A 83 -0.09 1.07 -6.29
N LEU A 84 -0.83 1.58 -5.30
CA LEU A 84 -0.33 1.88 -3.97
C LEU A 84 -1.16 1.17 -2.90
N ILE A 85 -0.50 0.56 -1.92
CA ILE A 85 -1.14 0.05 -0.70
C ILE A 85 -1.03 1.12 0.38
N ILE A 86 -2.16 1.69 0.75
CA ILE A 86 -2.32 2.77 1.72
C ILE A 86 -3.07 2.23 2.94
N ASN A 87 -2.38 1.90 4.03
CA ASN A 87 -0.98 2.06 4.38
C ASN A 87 -0.40 0.78 5.00
N ASN A 88 0.88 0.88 5.44
CA ASN A 88 1.51 -0.06 6.36
C ASN A 88 1.09 0.27 7.82
N THR A 89 1.75 -0.34 8.81
CA THR A 89 1.60 -0.04 10.24
C THR A 89 2.30 1.27 10.62
N SER A 90 1.81 1.96 11.68
CA SER A 90 2.42 3.18 12.23
C SER A 90 3.41 2.86 13.34
N ILE A 91 4.50 3.63 13.44
CA ILE A 91 5.40 3.64 14.60
C ILE A 91 5.13 4.81 15.55
N ASN A 92 4.26 5.73 15.17
CA ASN A 92 3.83 6.88 16.00
C ASN A 92 2.84 6.43 17.06
N HIS A 93 3.33 5.70 18.07
CA HIS A 93 2.54 5.18 19.18
C HIS A 93 3.30 5.29 20.51
N PHE A 94 2.86 4.58 21.53
CA PHE A 94 3.41 4.66 22.89
C PHE A 94 4.91 4.39 22.95
N LYS A 95 5.65 5.23 23.70
CA LYS A 95 7.08 5.05 23.94
C LYS A 95 7.39 3.67 24.53
N GLY A 96 8.45 3.05 24.04
CA GLY A 96 8.94 1.74 24.55
C GLY A 96 8.33 0.51 23.88
N VAL A 97 7.34 0.65 23.00
CA VAL A 97 6.82 -0.46 22.21
C VAL A 97 7.63 -0.59 20.93
N LYS A 98 8.15 -1.78 20.66
CA LYS A 98 8.84 -2.10 19.39
C LYS A 98 7.85 -2.59 18.34
N GLY A 99 8.10 -2.22 17.09
CA GLY A 99 7.27 -2.62 15.95
C GLY A 99 6.21 -1.59 15.55
N GLY A 100 5.38 -1.95 14.60
CA GLY A 100 4.31 -1.07 14.12
C GLY A 100 2.95 -1.45 14.70
N ILE A 101 2.12 -0.44 14.97
CA ILE A 101 0.74 -0.61 15.41
C ILE A 101 -0.21 -0.60 14.21
N SER A 102 -1.27 -1.40 14.30
CA SER A 102 -2.30 -1.57 13.26
C SER A 102 -3.71 -1.55 13.87
N GLY A 103 -4.69 -2.03 13.13
CA GLY A 103 -6.08 -2.12 13.58
C GLY A 103 -6.72 -0.75 13.76
N ASN A 104 -7.68 -0.66 14.67
CA ASN A 104 -8.49 0.54 14.86
C ASN A 104 -7.66 1.80 15.17
N TYR A 105 -6.47 1.65 15.75
CA TYR A 105 -5.59 2.76 16.11
C TYR A 105 -5.21 3.62 14.89
N ILE A 106 -4.93 3.00 13.75
CA ILE A 106 -4.52 3.73 12.53
C ILE A 106 -5.69 4.03 11.57
N LYS A 107 -6.93 3.73 11.96
CA LYS A 107 -8.11 3.87 11.09
C LYS A 107 -8.24 5.26 10.49
N ASN A 108 -8.24 6.31 11.35
CA ASN A 108 -8.43 7.69 10.90
C ASN A 108 -7.25 8.19 10.07
N LEU A 109 -6.03 7.80 10.45
CA LEU A 109 -4.82 8.17 9.70
C LEU A 109 -4.80 7.54 8.31
N SER A 110 -5.12 6.24 8.21
CA SER A 110 -5.20 5.55 6.93
C SER A 110 -6.33 6.10 6.04
N GLU A 111 -7.44 6.53 6.63
CA GLU A 111 -8.54 7.19 5.92
C GLU A 111 -8.15 8.56 5.39
N LYS A 112 -7.47 9.38 6.20
CA LYS A 112 -6.91 10.67 5.78
C LYS A 112 -5.95 10.48 4.60
N ASN A 113 -5.03 9.52 4.71
CA ASN A 113 -4.02 9.25 3.68
C ASN A 113 -4.65 8.76 2.37
N LEU A 114 -5.71 7.93 2.44
CA LEU A 114 -6.44 7.50 1.24
C LEU A 114 -7.10 8.67 0.53
N LYS A 115 -7.79 9.56 1.27
CA LYS A 115 -8.39 10.78 0.71
C LYS A 115 -7.35 11.66 0.03
N PHE A 116 -6.23 11.87 0.71
CA PHE A 116 -5.14 12.68 0.18
C PHE A 116 -4.54 12.05 -1.09
N ALA A 117 -4.28 10.73 -1.08
CA ALA A 117 -3.79 10.03 -2.26
C ALA A 117 -4.75 10.17 -3.45
N ARG A 118 -6.05 9.96 -3.24
CA ARG A 118 -7.05 10.06 -4.32
C ARG A 118 -7.17 11.49 -4.86
N SER A 119 -6.88 12.52 -4.07
CA SER A 119 -6.89 13.90 -4.56
C SER A 119 -5.72 14.26 -5.48
N ILE A 120 -4.67 13.45 -5.51
CA ILE A 120 -3.45 13.68 -6.29
C ILE A 120 -3.36 12.74 -7.49
N CYS A 121 -3.66 11.44 -7.29
CA CYS A 121 -3.48 10.43 -8.33
C CYS A 121 -4.61 10.45 -9.36
N ASP A 122 -4.25 10.09 -10.59
CA ASP A 122 -5.19 9.83 -11.68
C ASP A 122 -5.87 8.44 -11.52
N GLU A 123 -6.78 8.11 -12.45
CA GLU A 123 -7.55 6.87 -12.44
C GLU A 123 -6.70 5.63 -12.81
N ASN A 124 -5.49 5.81 -13.34
CA ASN A 124 -4.62 4.71 -13.76
C ASN A 124 -3.85 4.10 -12.58
N LEU A 125 -3.72 4.83 -11.47
CA LEU A 125 -3.03 4.36 -10.27
C LEU A 125 -4.02 3.69 -9.31
N THR A 126 -3.98 2.37 -9.22
CA THR A 126 -4.85 1.60 -8.31
C THR A 126 -4.54 1.91 -6.85
N LEU A 127 -5.54 2.29 -6.07
CA LEU A 127 -5.41 2.51 -4.63
C LEU A 127 -5.99 1.34 -3.83
N ILE A 128 -5.11 0.62 -3.12
CA ILE A 128 -5.45 -0.48 -2.24
C ILE A 128 -5.50 0.05 -0.80
N SER A 129 -6.69 0.15 -0.21
CA SER A 129 -6.81 0.63 1.16
C SER A 129 -6.49 -0.47 2.17
N SER A 130 -5.59 -0.16 3.12
CA SER A 130 -5.22 -1.03 4.22
C SER A 130 -5.07 -0.25 5.52
N GLY A 131 -5.35 -0.90 6.66
CA GLY A 131 -5.22 -0.32 8.00
C GLY A 131 -6.55 0.20 8.58
N GLY A 132 -6.90 -0.30 9.76
CA GLY A 132 -8.10 0.11 10.49
C GLY A 132 -9.41 -0.48 10.00
N LEU A 133 -9.39 -1.47 9.13
CA LEU A 133 -10.56 -2.15 8.56
C LEU A 133 -10.98 -3.29 9.48
N MET A 134 -11.89 -3.01 10.41
CA MET A 134 -12.32 -3.95 11.45
C MET A 134 -13.76 -4.43 11.26
N THR A 135 -14.55 -3.72 10.46
CA THR A 135 -15.99 -3.99 10.24
C THR A 135 -16.36 -3.80 8.77
N LYS A 136 -17.50 -4.35 8.36
CA LYS A 136 -18.11 -4.08 7.04
C LYS A 136 -18.23 -2.58 6.75
N LYS A 137 -18.69 -1.80 7.75
CA LYS A 137 -18.84 -0.35 7.62
C LYS A 137 -17.50 0.37 7.35
N ASP A 138 -16.39 -0.11 7.91
CA ASP A 138 -15.07 0.45 7.62
C ASP A 138 -14.69 0.23 6.16
N ILE A 139 -14.98 -0.95 5.64
CA ILE A 139 -14.73 -1.32 4.24
C ILE A 139 -15.59 -0.46 3.32
N GLU A 140 -16.90 -0.36 3.57
CA GLU A 140 -17.82 0.50 2.81
C GLU A 140 -17.33 1.96 2.75
N ASN A 141 -16.86 2.48 3.90
CA ASN A 141 -16.34 3.83 3.96
C ASN A 141 -15.12 4.03 3.06
N ARG A 142 -14.21 3.02 2.99
CA ARG A 142 -13.02 3.13 2.14
C ARG A 142 -13.36 3.06 0.65
N LEU A 143 -14.32 2.23 0.27
CA LEU A 143 -14.82 2.16 -1.10
C LEU A 143 -15.50 3.49 -1.50
N LYS A 144 -16.29 4.09 -0.60
CA LYS A 144 -16.87 5.44 -0.82
C LYS A 144 -15.82 6.54 -0.94
N LEU A 145 -14.63 6.34 -0.39
CA LEU A 145 -13.47 7.23 -0.56
C LEU A 145 -12.62 6.87 -1.77
N SER A 146 -13.18 6.08 -2.69
CA SER A 146 -12.58 5.69 -3.95
C SER A 146 -11.31 4.84 -3.78
N ALA A 147 -11.30 3.94 -2.78
CA ALA A 147 -10.39 2.81 -2.79
C ALA A 147 -10.85 1.83 -3.89
N ASP A 148 -9.93 1.39 -4.73
CA ASP A 148 -10.22 0.42 -5.79
C ASP A 148 -10.23 -1.01 -5.23
N LEU A 149 -9.36 -1.29 -4.26
CA LEU A 149 -9.23 -2.58 -3.59
C LEU A 149 -9.05 -2.41 -2.08
N ILE A 150 -9.36 -3.48 -1.35
CA ILE A 150 -9.25 -3.56 0.11
C ILE A 150 -8.26 -4.64 0.51
N GLN A 151 -7.35 -4.33 1.44
CA GLN A 151 -6.43 -5.30 2.05
C GLN A 151 -6.69 -5.40 3.55
N LEU A 152 -7.11 -6.58 4.02
CA LEU A 152 -7.41 -6.88 5.41
C LEU A 152 -6.23 -7.58 6.09
N TYR A 153 -5.95 -7.23 7.35
CA TYR A 153 -5.00 -7.93 8.20
C TYR A 153 -5.55 -8.08 9.64
N THR A 154 -5.51 -7.02 10.44
CA THR A 154 -5.93 -7.06 11.85
C THR A 154 -7.41 -7.43 12.00
N GLY A 155 -8.28 -6.86 11.17
CA GLY A 155 -9.71 -7.22 11.16
C GLY A 155 -9.93 -8.70 10.86
N PHE A 156 -9.16 -9.26 9.92
CA PHE A 156 -9.21 -10.68 9.61
C PHE A 156 -8.71 -11.56 10.78
N ILE A 157 -7.64 -11.13 11.49
CA ILE A 157 -7.15 -11.86 12.67
C ILE A 157 -8.23 -11.96 13.76
N PHE A 158 -9.00 -10.88 13.99
CA PHE A 158 -10.03 -10.86 15.04
C PHE A 158 -11.36 -11.48 14.63
N ARG A 159 -11.74 -11.37 13.33
CA ARG A 159 -13.07 -11.76 12.85
C ARG A 159 -13.04 -12.92 11.85
N GLY A 160 -11.88 -13.33 11.39
CA GLY A 160 -11.72 -14.45 10.47
C GLY A 160 -12.46 -14.23 9.15
N THR A 161 -13.01 -15.33 8.62
CA THR A 161 -13.74 -15.37 7.33
C THR A 161 -15.06 -14.62 7.35
N ASP A 162 -15.63 -14.31 8.50
CA ASP A 162 -16.91 -13.60 8.57
C ASP A 162 -16.78 -12.17 8.06
N LEU A 163 -15.66 -11.49 8.37
CA LEU A 163 -15.39 -10.17 7.80
C LEU A 163 -15.26 -10.22 6.27
N LEU A 164 -14.66 -11.29 5.74
CA LEU A 164 -14.56 -11.47 4.28
C LEU A 164 -15.94 -11.69 3.65
N LYS A 165 -16.78 -12.56 4.24
CA LYS A 165 -18.15 -12.78 3.75
C LYS A 165 -18.95 -11.48 3.74
N GLU A 166 -18.93 -10.74 4.85
CA GLU A 166 -19.59 -9.44 4.94
C GLU A 166 -19.06 -8.43 3.89
N SER A 167 -17.77 -8.47 3.58
CA SER A 167 -17.17 -7.55 2.58
C SER A 167 -17.63 -7.86 1.16
N LEU A 168 -17.88 -9.13 0.83
CA LEU A 168 -18.39 -9.55 -0.48
C LEU A 168 -19.86 -9.17 -0.72
N GLU A 169 -20.61 -8.83 0.33
CA GLU A 169 -21.99 -8.36 0.25
C GLU A 169 -22.11 -6.84 0.00
N ILE A 170 -20.99 -6.12 -0.09
CA ILE A 170 -20.99 -4.69 -0.38
C ILE A 170 -21.22 -4.51 -1.88
N GLN A 171 -22.29 -3.80 -2.21
CA GLN A 171 -22.71 -3.46 -3.58
C GLN A 171 -22.19 -2.07 -3.95
#